data_8c87318fa0d75085314e920aee49db4c
#
_entry.id   8c87318fa0d75085314e920aee49db4c
#
_cell.length_a   1.000
_cell.length_b   1.000
_cell.length_c   1.000
_cell.angle_alpha   90.00
_cell.angle_beta   90.00
_cell.angle_gamma   90.00
#
_symmetry.space_group_name_H-M   'P 1'
#
loop_
_entity.id
_entity.type
_entity.pdbx_description
1 polymer ?
#
loop_
_entity_poly.entity_id
_entity_poly.type
_entity_poly.pdbx_seq_one_letter_code
_entity_poly.pdbx_strand_id
1 'polypeptide(L)'
;NLLDKSKKILSKGHRNPQGLFLNEDLNILFSTEHGPSGGDEINYLKFNELNNNKVSNYGWPMSSYGRHYHDDNDDNDERYKLAPLKKSHSKYGYVEPLKYFDPSVGISQIIGLPKEFSGVDNYKFVVGTMGNAKKFKEGMLSLYFFEFDNKDEKIVNSEIIPIKSRVRDMVYVHEENIVLMFL
;
A
#
# COMPACT_ATOMS: atom_id res chain seq x y z
N ASN A 1 4.36 7.44 21.68
CA ASN A 1 5.46 7.10 22.57
C ASN A 1 4.93 6.28 23.75
N LEU A 2 5.46 5.08 23.98
CA LEU A 2 4.98 4.16 25.01
C LEU A 2 5.34 4.62 26.43
N LEU A 3 6.43 5.37 26.56
CA LEU A 3 6.93 5.82 27.87
C LEU A 3 6.10 6.97 28.45
N ASP A 4 5.73 7.94 27.64
CA ASP A 4 4.96 9.12 28.06
C ASP A 4 3.49 9.07 27.65
N LYS A 5 3.07 7.97 27.00
CA LYS A 5 1.71 7.76 26.44
C LYS A 5 1.27 8.86 25.45
N SER A 6 2.22 9.59 24.88
CA SER A 6 1.91 10.61 23.86
C SER A 6 1.47 9.96 22.54
N LYS A 7 0.60 10.65 21.82
CA LYS A 7 0.09 10.23 20.50
C LYS A 7 0.32 11.34 19.50
N LYS A 8 0.75 10.96 18.29
CA LYS A 8 0.87 11.87 17.15
C LYS A 8 0.18 11.24 15.94
N ILE A 9 -0.68 12.00 15.27
CA ILE A 9 -1.25 11.61 13.99
C ILE A 9 -0.18 11.88 12.93
N LEU A 10 0.22 10.84 12.20
CA LEU A 10 1.25 10.94 11.15
C LEU A 10 0.61 11.16 9.78
N SER A 11 -0.52 10.50 9.52
CA SER A 11 -1.24 10.58 8.26
C SER A 11 -2.75 10.42 8.47
N LYS A 12 -3.53 10.74 7.47
CA LYS A 12 -4.99 10.60 7.42
C LYS A 12 -5.46 10.31 5.99
N GLY A 13 -6.76 10.05 5.83
CA GLY A 13 -7.34 9.78 4.51
C GLY A 13 -7.03 8.38 4.00
N HIS A 14 -6.88 7.42 4.91
CA HIS A 14 -6.76 6.00 4.61
C HIS A 14 -8.12 5.33 4.67
N ARG A 15 -8.33 4.30 3.83
CA ARG A 15 -9.57 3.55 3.79
C ARG A 15 -9.53 2.31 4.66
N ASN A 16 -8.66 1.37 4.33
CA ASN A 16 -8.60 0.06 4.97
C ASN A 16 -7.17 -0.47 4.96
N PRO A 17 -6.28 0.05 5.83
CA PRO A 17 -4.90 -0.39 5.94
C PRO A 17 -4.80 -1.87 6.29
N GLN A 18 -3.86 -2.58 5.65
CA GLN A 18 -3.62 -4.00 5.81
C GLN A 18 -2.22 -4.31 6.31
N GLY A 19 -1.20 -3.70 5.72
CA GLY A 19 0.20 -3.92 6.05
C GLY A 19 0.91 -2.62 6.43
N LEU A 20 1.94 -2.77 7.26
CA LEU A 20 2.78 -1.66 7.71
C LEU A 20 4.22 -2.15 7.86
N PHE A 21 5.16 -1.46 7.24
CA PHE A 21 6.59 -1.76 7.31
C PHE A 21 7.42 -0.50 7.42
N LEU A 22 8.22 -0.40 8.48
CA LEU A 22 9.20 0.68 8.64
C LEU A 22 10.55 0.22 8.06
N ASN A 23 11.01 0.90 7.02
CA ASN A 23 12.39 0.79 6.57
C ASN A 23 13.23 1.82 7.33
N GLU A 24 14.05 1.34 8.26
CA GLU A 24 14.85 2.20 9.15
C GLU A 24 15.98 2.90 8.39
N ASP A 25 16.60 2.24 7.41
CA ASP A 25 17.69 2.83 6.60
C ASP A 25 17.20 4.04 5.80
N LEU A 26 16.00 3.95 5.24
CA LEU A 26 15.36 5.03 4.50
C LEU A 26 14.65 6.04 5.40
N ASN A 27 14.34 5.65 6.63
CA ASN A 27 13.43 6.40 7.50
C ASN A 27 12.07 6.65 6.84
N ILE A 28 11.57 5.60 6.16
CA ILE A 28 10.30 5.58 5.41
C ILE A 28 9.38 4.50 5.96
N LEU A 29 8.14 4.88 6.25
CA LEU A 29 7.06 3.96 6.58
C LEU A 29 6.28 3.62 5.31
N PHE A 30 6.29 2.36 4.91
CA PHE A 30 5.43 1.86 3.84
C PHE A 30 4.15 1.28 4.42
N SER A 31 3.06 1.45 3.71
CA SER A 31 1.77 0.84 4.06
C SER A 31 1.04 0.32 2.84
N THR A 32 0.19 -0.67 3.06
CA THR A 32 -0.73 -1.20 2.05
C THR A 32 -2.15 -1.02 2.51
N GLU A 33 -3.07 -0.77 1.60
CA GLU A 33 -4.48 -0.64 1.93
C GLU A 33 -5.41 -1.11 0.82
N HIS A 34 -6.58 -1.63 1.22
CA HIS A 34 -7.63 -1.97 0.27
C HIS A 34 -8.39 -0.74 -0.20
N GLY A 35 -8.49 -0.59 -1.51
CA GLY A 35 -9.47 0.28 -2.14
C GLY A 35 -10.91 -0.28 -2.03
N PRO A 36 -11.89 0.41 -2.60
CA PRO A 36 -13.24 -0.14 -2.78
C PRO A 36 -13.26 -1.22 -3.88
N SER A 37 -14.02 -1.08 -4.94
CA SER A 37 -13.93 -1.97 -6.10
C SER A 37 -12.77 -1.54 -7.02
N GLY A 38 -11.60 -2.12 -6.86
CA GLY A 38 -10.32 -1.64 -7.41
C GLY A 38 -9.61 -0.66 -6.46
N GLY A 39 -8.43 -0.18 -6.87
CA GLY A 39 -7.69 0.85 -6.16
C GLY A 39 -7.07 0.40 -4.83
N ASP A 40 -6.63 -0.85 -4.71
CA ASP A 40 -5.72 -1.22 -3.63
C ASP A 40 -4.42 -0.44 -3.80
N GLU A 41 -3.79 -0.03 -2.70
CA GLU A 41 -2.67 0.91 -2.76
C GLU A 41 -1.46 0.44 -1.95
N ILE A 42 -0.27 0.76 -2.47
CA ILE A 42 0.97 0.83 -1.70
C ILE A 42 1.27 2.31 -1.49
N ASN A 43 1.35 2.72 -0.26
CA ASN A 43 1.64 4.08 0.15
C ASN A 43 2.98 4.16 0.91
N TYR A 44 3.59 5.34 0.99
CA TYR A 44 4.76 5.57 1.82
C TYR A 44 4.72 6.95 2.48
N LEU A 45 5.37 7.07 3.64
CA LEU A 45 5.47 8.28 4.44
C LEU A 45 6.91 8.46 4.91
N LYS A 46 7.53 9.58 4.59
CA LYS A 46 8.87 9.92 5.08
C LYS A 46 8.80 10.57 6.45
N PHE A 47 9.55 10.04 7.40
CA PHE A 47 9.58 10.60 8.75
C PHE A 47 10.21 11.99 8.82
N ASN A 48 11.13 12.33 7.92
CA ASN A 48 11.75 13.66 7.84
C ASN A 48 10.73 14.77 7.57
N GLU A 49 9.64 14.46 6.88
CA GLU A 49 8.57 15.40 6.55
C GLU A 49 7.62 15.67 7.72
N LEU A 50 7.66 14.83 8.75
CA LEU A 50 6.81 14.96 9.95
C LEU A 50 7.20 16.13 10.87
N ASN A 51 8.38 16.72 10.69
CA ASN A 51 8.86 17.83 11.53
C ASN A 51 8.11 19.14 11.27
N ASN A 52 7.38 19.24 10.17
CA ASN A 52 6.70 20.47 9.72
C ASN A 52 5.26 20.59 10.23
N ASN A 53 4.83 19.80 11.21
CA ASN A 53 3.44 19.74 11.73
C ASN A 53 2.35 19.52 10.64
N LYS A 54 2.75 19.13 9.43
CA LYS A 54 1.84 18.83 8.34
C LYS A 54 1.47 17.33 8.37
N VAL A 55 0.19 17.04 8.55
CA VAL A 55 -0.35 15.68 8.47
C VAL A 55 -0.64 15.35 7.00
N SER A 56 0.05 14.37 6.45
CA SER A 56 -0.17 13.89 5.08
C SER A 56 -1.58 13.30 4.92
N ASN A 57 -2.27 13.65 3.83
CA ASN A 57 -3.62 13.18 3.54
C ASN A 57 -3.64 12.36 2.26
N TYR A 58 -4.00 11.07 2.37
CA TYR A 58 -4.03 10.10 1.27
C TYR A 58 -5.37 10.05 0.52
N GLY A 59 -6.29 10.94 0.85
CA GLY A 59 -7.42 11.29 -0.01
C GLY A 59 -8.75 10.61 0.28
N TRP A 60 -8.77 9.43 0.91
CA TRP A 60 -10.03 8.75 1.20
C TRP A 60 -10.98 9.60 2.08
N PRO A 61 -12.31 9.70 1.77
CA PRO A 61 -13.01 9.08 0.63
C PRO A 61 -13.13 10.00 -0.60
N MET A 62 -12.47 11.12 -0.62
CA MET A 62 -12.58 12.12 -1.70
C MET A 62 -11.88 11.66 -2.98
N SER A 63 -10.76 10.94 -2.83
CA SER A 63 -9.96 10.42 -3.94
C SER A 63 -9.72 8.92 -3.77
N SER A 64 -9.74 8.17 -4.85
CA SER A 64 -9.40 6.74 -4.93
C SER A 64 -9.30 6.32 -6.39
N TYR A 65 -8.43 5.37 -6.68
CA TYR A 65 -8.36 4.72 -7.99
C TYR A 65 -9.42 3.61 -8.18
N GLY A 66 -10.09 3.20 -7.10
CA GLY A 66 -11.21 2.26 -7.13
C GLY A 66 -12.54 2.91 -7.53
N ARG A 67 -13.60 2.11 -7.50
CA ARG A 67 -14.98 2.47 -7.83
C ARG A 67 -15.90 2.08 -6.68
N HIS A 68 -17.11 2.62 -6.65
CA HIS A 68 -18.14 2.14 -5.73
C HIS A 68 -18.52 0.68 -6.05
N TYR A 69 -18.96 -0.07 -5.03
CA TYR A 69 -19.29 -1.49 -5.18
C TYR A 69 -20.51 -1.77 -6.05
N HIS A 70 -21.43 -0.82 -6.14
CA HIS A 70 -22.65 -0.93 -6.94
C HIS A 70 -22.50 -0.07 -8.19
N ASP A 71 -22.72 -0.70 -9.35
CA ASP A 71 -22.60 -0.06 -10.67
C ASP A 71 -23.79 0.88 -10.98
N ASP A 72 -24.75 1.01 -10.08
CA ASP A 72 -25.85 1.96 -10.19
C ASP A 72 -25.28 3.38 -10.04
N ASN A 73 -24.66 3.84 -11.12
CA ASN A 73 -24.10 5.20 -11.26
C ASN A 73 -25.22 6.25 -11.25
N ASP A 74 -25.92 6.34 -10.15
CA ASP A 74 -26.75 7.50 -9.89
C ASP A 74 -25.84 8.59 -9.27
N ASP A 75 -25.34 9.47 -10.12
CA ASP A 75 -24.56 10.65 -9.72
C ASP A 75 -25.33 11.54 -8.73
N ASN A 76 -26.62 11.30 -8.55
CA ASN A 76 -27.48 11.99 -7.57
C ASN A 76 -27.48 11.30 -6.20
N ASP A 77 -26.98 10.08 -6.05
CA ASP A 77 -26.87 9.42 -4.76
C ASP A 77 -25.98 10.23 -3.80
N GLU A 78 -26.52 10.59 -2.65
CA GLU A 78 -25.78 11.36 -1.64
C GLU A 78 -24.45 10.70 -1.21
N ARG A 79 -24.39 9.37 -1.24
CA ARG A 79 -23.15 8.60 -0.95
C ARG A 79 -22.05 8.95 -1.94
N TYR A 80 -22.37 9.11 -3.23
CA TYR A 80 -21.41 9.51 -4.26
C TYR A 80 -20.96 10.96 -4.08
N LYS A 81 -21.83 11.84 -3.64
CA LYS A 81 -21.49 13.25 -3.34
C LYS A 81 -20.53 13.33 -2.14
N LEU A 82 -20.74 12.48 -1.12
CA LEU A 82 -19.89 12.44 0.07
C LEU A 82 -18.56 11.70 -0.16
N ALA A 83 -18.52 10.78 -1.12
CA ALA A 83 -17.35 9.96 -1.46
C ALA A 83 -17.16 9.92 -2.99
N PRO A 84 -16.72 11.01 -3.63
CA PRO A 84 -16.70 11.13 -5.09
C PRO A 84 -15.65 10.27 -5.78
N LEU A 85 -14.71 9.66 -5.03
CA LEU A 85 -13.65 8.77 -5.52
C LEU A 85 -12.94 9.32 -6.77
N LYS A 86 -12.54 10.60 -6.69
CA LYS A 86 -11.83 11.28 -7.77
C LYS A 86 -10.51 10.59 -8.07
N LYS A 87 -10.21 10.37 -9.33
CA LYS A 87 -8.92 9.82 -9.79
C LYS A 87 -7.83 10.90 -9.69
N SER A 88 -6.54 10.47 -9.60
CA SER A 88 -5.38 11.37 -9.47
C SER A 88 -5.42 12.18 -8.17
N HIS A 89 -4.91 11.59 -7.10
CA HIS A 89 -4.90 12.18 -5.74
C HIS A 89 -4.22 13.55 -5.73
N SER A 90 -3.06 13.68 -6.36
CA SER A 90 -2.28 14.92 -6.42
C SER A 90 -3.04 16.10 -7.04
N LYS A 91 -3.89 15.85 -8.05
CA LYS A 91 -4.73 16.89 -8.67
C LYS A 91 -5.68 17.55 -7.66
N TYR A 92 -6.02 16.86 -6.59
CA TYR A 92 -6.92 17.34 -5.55
C TYR A 92 -6.19 17.64 -4.23
N GLY A 93 -4.85 17.72 -4.27
CA GLY A 93 -4.03 18.08 -3.13
C GLY A 93 -3.79 16.96 -2.12
N TYR A 94 -3.99 15.71 -2.52
CA TYR A 94 -3.71 14.52 -1.72
C TYR A 94 -2.39 13.88 -2.12
N VAL A 95 -1.85 13.00 -1.26
CA VAL A 95 -0.64 12.22 -1.55
C VAL A 95 -1.00 11.12 -2.55
N GLU A 96 -0.23 11.02 -3.63
CA GLU A 96 -0.37 9.92 -4.58
C GLU A 96 0.17 8.63 -3.97
N PRO A 97 -0.49 7.48 -4.19
CA PRO A 97 0.09 6.19 -3.86
C PRO A 97 1.33 5.91 -4.71
N LEU A 98 2.31 5.22 -4.12
CA LEU A 98 3.47 4.69 -4.85
C LEU A 98 3.04 3.75 -5.97
N LYS A 99 1.99 2.97 -5.71
CA LYS A 99 1.37 2.04 -6.66
C LYS A 99 -0.09 1.84 -6.31
N TYR A 100 -0.94 1.74 -7.31
CA TYR A 100 -2.31 1.26 -7.15
C TYR A 100 -2.58 0.06 -8.06
N PHE A 101 -3.60 -0.73 -7.70
CA PHE A 101 -4.04 -1.92 -8.43
C PHE A 101 -5.52 -1.77 -8.82
N ASP A 102 -5.80 -1.74 -10.12
CA ASP A 102 -7.17 -1.82 -10.65
C ASP A 102 -7.20 -2.86 -11.78
N PRO A 103 -7.81 -4.01 -11.58
CA PRO A 103 -8.65 -4.38 -10.44
C PRO A 103 -7.87 -4.65 -9.14
N SER A 104 -8.58 -4.59 -7.99
CA SER A 104 -8.01 -4.96 -6.68
C SER A 104 -7.42 -6.36 -6.69
N VAL A 105 -6.26 -6.50 -6.05
CA VAL A 105 -5.59 -7.80 -5.86
C VAL A 105 -5.82 -8.38 -4.47
N GLY A 106 -6.51 -7.63 -3.59
CA GLY A 106 -6.67 -8.00 -2.18
C GLY A 106 -5.34 -7.92 -1.45
N ILE A 107 -4.68 -6.76 -1.53
CA ILE A 107 -3.36 -6.52 -0.94
C ILE A 107 -3.35 -6.80 0.56
N SER A 108 -2.24 -7.34 1.10
CA SER A 108 -2.10 -7.66 2.52
C SER A 108 -0.80 -7.10 3.09
N GLN A 109 -0.06 -7.87 3.89
CA GLN A 109 1.19 -7.45 4.51
C GLN A 109 2.25 -7.05 3.49
N ILE A 110 3.09 -6.11 3.89
CA ILE A 110 4.31 -5.69 3.19
C ILE A 110 5.52 -5.92 4.10
N ILE A 111 6.59 -6.46 3.53
CA ILE A 111 7.89 -6.61 4.19
C ILE A 111 9.01 -6.08 3.30
N GLY A 112 10.07 -5.57 3.91
CA GLY A 112 11.34 -5.28 3.22
C GLY A 112 12.24 -6.50 3.23
N LEU A 113 13.00 -6.69 2.16
CA LEU A 113 14.08 -7.66 2.11
C LEU A 113 15.40 -7.00 2.55
N PRO A 114 16.36 -7.79 3.06
CA PRO A 114 17.67 -7.29 3.42
C PRO A 114 18.37 -6.52 2.31
N LYS A 115 19.17 -5.52 2.69
CA LYS A 115 19.83 -4.62 1.75
C LYS A 115 20.78 -5.32 0.77
N GLU A 116 21.37 -6.43 1.19
CA GLU A 116 22.25 -7.27 0.36
C GLU A 116 21.57 -7.86 -0.89
N PHE A 117 20.24 -7.92 -0.91
CA PHE A 117 19.47 -8.33 -2.10
C PHE A 117 19.21 -7.17 -3.07
N SER A 118 19.64 -5.97 -2.73
CA SER A 118 19.32 -4.74 -3.45
C SER A 118 20.56 -4.07 -4.03
N GLY A 119 20.38 -3.21 -5.03
CA GLY A 119 21.42 -2.32 -5.52
C GLY A 119 21.74 -1.19 -4.53
N VAL A 120 22.69 -0.31 -4.88
CA VAL A 120 23.20 0.75 -3.98
C VAL A 120 22.08 1.68 -3.52
N ASP A 121 21.27 2.17 -4.44
CA ASP A 121 20.20 3.15 -4.17
C ASP A 121 18.79 2.53 -4.15
N ASN A 122 18.69 1.22 -4.36
CA ASN A 122 17.42 0.51 -4.46
C ASN A 122 17.16 -0.36 -3.24
N TYR A 123 15.88 -0.58 -2.94
CA TYR A 123 15.41 -1.42 -1.85
C TYR A 123 14.32 -2.34 -2.35
N LYS A 124 14.38 -3.61 -1.96
CA LYS A 124 13.42 -4.63 -2.39
C LYS A 124 12.36 -4.89 -1.33
N PHE A 125 11.13 -5.00 -1.80
CA PHE A 125 9.96 -5.25 -0.96
C PHE A 125 9.13 -6.39 -1.53
N VAL A 126 8.40 -7.04 -0.65
CA VAL A 126 7.43 -8.07 -0.99
C VAL A 126 6.09 -7.74 -0.37
N VAL A 127 5.04 -7.82 -1.17
CA VAL A 127 3.67 -7.60 -0.74
C VAL A 127 2.86 -8.87 -1.00
N GLY A 128 2.12 -9.32 -0.01
CA GLY A 128 1.18 -10.42 -0.16
C GLY A 128 -0.13 -9.97 -0.80
N THR A 129 -0.80 -10.87 -1.52
CA THR A 129 -2.13 -10.64 -2.04
C THR A 129 -3.07 -11.79 -1.68
N MET A 130 -4.29 -11.43 -1.25
CA MET A 130 -5.31 -12.40 -0.85
C MET A 130 -6.28 -12.73 -1.98
N GLY A 131 -6.59 -11.76 -2.82
CA GLY A 131 -7.48 -11.91 -3.96
C GLY A 131 -8.81 -12.58 -3.70
N ASN A 132 -9.42 -13.05 -4.78
CA ASN A 132 -10.64 -13.84 -4.76
C ASN A 132 -10.53 -15.02 -5.73
N ALA A 133 -10.44 -16.23 -5.21
CA ALA A 133 -10.28 -17.45 -6.03
C ALA A 133 -11.43 -17.70 -7.02
N LYS A 134 -12.66 -17.21 -6.73
CA LYS A 134 -13.83 -17.33 -7.63
C LYS A 134 -13.81 -16.32 -8.77
N LYS A 135 -13.09 -15.22 -8.61
CA LYS A 135 -12.96 -14.13 -9.59
C LYS A 135 -11.51 -13.78 -9.80
N PHE A 136 -10.69 -14.81 -10.06
CA PHE A 136 -9.26 -14.66 -10.20
C PHE A 136 -8.90 -13.60 -11.25
N LYS A 137 -7.99 -12.72 -10.88
CA LYS A 137 -7.33 -11.74 -11.74
C LYS A 137 -5.82 -11.85 -11.55
N GLU A 138 -5.08 -11.43 -12.54
CA GLU A 138 -3.63 -11.35 -12.43
C GLU A 138 -3.21 -10.54 -11.19
N GLY A 139 -2.19 -11.03 -10.48
CA GLY A 139 -1.72 -10.45 -9.23
C GLY A 139 -2.47 -10.90 -7.97
N MET A 140 -3.61 -11.58 -8.09
CA MET A 140 -4.29 -12.19 -6.95
C MET A 140 -3.63 -13.50 -6.53
N LEU A 141 -3.72 -13.87 -5.24
CA LEU A 141 -3.16 -15.11 -4.67
C LEU A 141 -1.67 -15.25 -4.97
N SER A 142 -0.94 -14.16 -4.83
CA SER A 142 0.44 -14.01 -5.30
C SER A 142 1.28 -13.23 -4.29
N LEU A 143 2.59 -13.20 -4.54
CA LEU A 143 3.48 -12.19 -4.02
C LEU A 143 3.74 -11.15 -5.12
N TYR A 144 3.69 -9.87 -4.77
CA TYR A 144 4.13 -8.77 -5.60
C TYR A 144 5.48 -8.29 -5.07
N PHE A 145 6.54 -8.59 -5.82
CA PHE A 145 7.89 -8.06 -5.57
C PHE A 145 8.03 -6.72 -6.26
N PHE A 146 8.70 -5.79 -5.60
CA PHE A 146 9.10 -4.56 -6.26
C PHE A 146 10.42 -4.02 -5.72
N GLU A 147 11.08 -3.26 -6.56
CA GLU A 147 12.30 -2.55 -6.27
C GLU A 147 12.00 -1.04 -6.23
N PHE A 148 12.26 -0.42 -5.09
CA PHE A 148 12.05 1.00 -4.86
C PHE A 148 13.36 1.74 -5.02
N ASP A 149 13.40 2.72 -5.94
CA ASP A 149 14.49 3.67 -6.08
C ASP A 149 14.26 4.83 -5.11
N ASN A 150 15.17 4.97 -4.15
CA ASN A 150 15.06 6.01 -3.12
C ASN A 150 15.37 7.41 -3.66
N LYS A 151 16.14 7.53 -4.74
CA LYS A 151 16.49 8.83 -5.33
C LYS A 151 15.30 9.44 -6.08
N ASP A 152 14.67 8.63 -6.93
CA ASP A 152 13.54 9.06 -7.75
C ASP A 152 12.17 8.77 -7.10
N GLU A 153 12.17 8.10 -5.93
CA GLU A 153 10.97 7.75 -5.15
C GLU A 153 9.90 7.00 -5.94
N LYS A 154 10.34 6.05 -6.72
CA LYS A 154 9.47 5.27 -7.62
C LYS A 154 9.80 3.78 -7.62
N ILE A 155 8.86 2.97 -8.09
CA ILE A 155 9.11 1.57 -8.41
C ILE A 155 9.83 1.51 -9.77
N VAL A 156 11.02 0.92 -9.79
CA VAL A 156 11.83 0.77 -11.00
C VAL A 156 11.77 -0.64 -11.59
N ASN A 157 11.41 -1.63 -10.77
CA ASN A 157 11.24 -3.00 -11.21
C ASN A 157 10.16 -3.70 -10.38
N SER A 158 9.42 -4.64 -10.98
CA SER A 158 8.43 -5.42 -10.23
C SER A 158 8.15 -6.77 -10.91
N GLU A 159 7.81 -7.76 -10.07
CA GLU A 159 7.49 -9.11 -10.51
C GLU A 159 6.33 -9.68 -9.68
N ILE A 160 5.49 -10.50 -10.31
CA ILE A 160 4.39 -11.21 -9.64
C ILE A 160 4.74 -12.70 -9.59
N ILE A 161 4.77 -13.27 -8.37
CA ILE A 161 5.01 -14.70 -8.16
C ILE A 161 3.71 -15.35 -7.68
N PRO A 162 3.06 -16.18 -8.51
CA PRO A 162 1.83 -16.87 -8.13
C PRO A 162 2.06 -17.89 -7.00
N ILE A 163 1.35 -17.72 -5.89
CA ILE A 163 1.34 -18.67 -4.74
C ILE A 163 0.13 -19.59 -4.81
N LYS A 164 -0.94 -19.15 -5.49
CA LYS A 164 -2.22 -19.86 -5.61
C LYS A 164 -2.96 -20.03 -4.27
N SER A 165 -2.58 -19.26 -3.26
CA SER A 165 -3.19 -19.20 -1.94
C SER A 165 -3.25 -17.76 -1.44
N ARG A 166 -4.11 -17.49 -0.46
CA ARG A 166 -4.28 -16.14 0.11
C ARG A 166 -3.12 -15.84 1.07
N VAL A 167 -2.19 -15.03 0.64
CA VAL A 167 -1.10 -14.58 1.51
C VAL A 167 -1.63 -13.50 2.44
N ARG A 168 -1.77 -13.83 3.73
CA ARG A 168 -2.37 -12.93 4.74
C ARG A 168 -1.32 -12.12 5.47
N ASP A 169 -0.24 -12.79 5.85
CA ASP A 169 0.83 -12.19 6.61
C ASP A 169 2.16 -12.84 6.24
N MET A 170 3.26 -12.10 6.47
CA MET A 170 4.60 -12.56 6.11
C MET A 170 5.63 -12.00 7.09
N VAL A 171 6.69 -12.74 7.28
CA VAL A 171 7.89 -12.28 8.00
C VAL A 171 9.14 -12.81 7.32
N TYR A 172 10.16 -11.97 7.22
CA TYR A 172 11.50 -12.39 6.81
C TYR A 172 12.29 -12.87 8.03
N VAL A 173 12.83 -14.09 7.95
CA VAL A 173 13.67 -14.69 8.99
C VAL A 173 15.12 -14.58 8.56
N HIS A 174 15.87 -13.69 9.21
CA HIS A 174 17.23 -13.33 8.83
C HIS A 174 18.22 -14.51 8.95
N GLU A 175 18.10 -15.31 10.01
CA GLU A 175 19.02 -16.41 10.30
C GLU A 175 18.95 -17.51 9.23
N GLU A 176 17.77 -17.76 8.69
CA GLU A 176 17.53 -18.82 7.71
C GLU A 176 17.45 -18.28 6.27
N ASN A 177 17.43 -16.97 6.09
CA ASN A 177 17.30 -16.32 4.80
C ASN A 177 16.04 -16.75 4.03
N ILE A 178 14.90 -16.84 4.73
CA ILE A 178 13.61 -17.28 4.19
C ILE A 178 12.50 -16.30 4.51
N VAL A 179 11.44 -16.32 3.70
CA VAL A 179 10.16 -15.66 3.99
C VAL A 179 9.17 -16.71 4.47
N LEU A 180 8.69 -16.57 5.69
CA LEU A 180 7.56 -17.34 6.19
C LEU A 180 6.26 -16.63 5.81
N MET A 181 5.27 -17.41 5.37
CA MET A 181 3.96 -16.90 4.95
C MET A 181 2.85 -17.59 5.73
N PHE A 182 1.85 -16.80 6.14
CA PHE A 182 0.57 -17.27 6.64
C PHE A 182 -0.44 -17.23 5.49
N LEU A 183 -0.93 -18.39 5.08
CA LEU A 183 -1.81 -18.59 3.90
C LEU A 183 -3.25 -18.83 4.29
#